data_4b0d45419c607260be35f920c97f2218
#
_entry.id   4b0d45419c607260be35f920c97f2218
#
_cell.length_a   1.000
_cell.length_b   1.000
_cell.length_c   1.000
_cell.angle_alpha   90.00
_cell.angle_beta   90.00
_cell.angle_gamma   90.00
#
_symmetry.space_group_name_H-M   'P 1'
#
loop_
_entity.id
_entity.type
_entity.pdbx_description
1 polymer ?
#
loop_
_entity_poly.entity_id
_entity_poly.type
_entity_poly.pdbx_seq_one_letter_code
_entity_poly.pdbx_strand_id
1 'polypeptide(L)'
;MRNLPAFLSCLLLAACASQQATPHLSQSGNLKVHPGLLGQPVPPELQPQDARTGARVTADGAEGSDASRTGMKVDEAGLRTQRSIYFDYDRSEIKDEYAGVLAAHAKHLKANPALRVKVEGNADERGGAEHNRRLGQKRADAVRESLVAGGAEEKQVRVVSYGESRPKLRGHDEESWAENRRADIVYEKEE
;
A
#
# COMPACT_ATOMS: atom_id res chain seq x y z
N MET A 1 54.89 3.48 -50.04
CA MET A 1 55.38 4.88 -50.22
C MET A 1 54.49 5.76 -49.35
N ARG A 2 55.09 6.19 -48.25
CA ARG A 2 55.23 7.58 -47.76
C ARG A 2 53.92 8.18 -47.27
N ASN A 3 53.74 8.77 -46.11
CA ASN A 3 54.59 9.19 -44.98
C ASN A 3 53.66 9.51 -43.80
N LEU A 4 54.06 9.19 -42.60
CA LEU A 4 53.66 9.91 -41.39
C LEU A 4 54.25 11.34 -41.41
N PRO A 5 53.70 12.30 -40.66
CA PRO A 5 54.32 12.53 -39.37
C PRO A 5 53.39 12.84 -38.19
N ALA A 6 53.96 12.50 -37.08
CA ALA A 6 53.59 12.86 -35.71
C ALA A 6 53.54 14.37 -35.49
N PHE A 7 52.62 14.84 -34.66
CA PHE A 7 52.86 15.99 -33.77
C PHE A 7 52.35 15.73 -32.38
N LEU A 8 53.34 15.63 -31.56
CA LEU A 8 53.36 15.67 -30.12
C LEU A 8 52.99 17.08 -29.66
N SER A 9 52.03 17.25 -28.77
CA SER A 9 51.98 18.47 -27.97
C SER A 9 51.34 18.14 -26.60
N CYS A 10 52.21 18.03 -25.62
CA CYS A 10 51.90 18.12 -24.22
C CYS A 10 51.32 19.48 -23.87
N LEU A 11 50.21 19.48 -23.11
CA LEU A 11 49.94 20.59 -22.21
C LEU A 11 49.32 20.04 -20.92
N LEU A 12 50.16 20.03 -19.90
CA LEU A 12 49.82 19.89 -18.51
C LEU A 12 49.11 21.16 -18.04
N LEU A 13 47.91 21.02 -17.53
CA LEU A 13 47.31 22.01 -16.64
C LEU A 13 46.68 21.31 -15.47
N ALA A 14 47.38 21.40 -14.36
CA ALA A 14 46.89 21.13 -13.04
C ALA A 14 45.81 22.18 -12.67
N ALA A 15 44.65 21.72 -12.21
CA ALA A 15 43.72 22.60 -11.52
C ALA A 15 43.00 21.79 -10.42
N CYS A 16 43.46 22.06 -9.24
CA CYS A 16 42.74 22.19 -7.95
C CYS A 16 41.52 21.33 -7.71
N ALA A 17 41.72 20.39 -6.81
CA ALA A 17 40.73 19.81 -5.94
C ALA A 17 39.94 20.90 -5.20
N SER A 18 38.66 20.97 -5.40
CA SER A 18 37.73 21.51 -4.42
C SER A 18 36.78 20.38 -4.01
N GLN A 19 37.15 19.72 -2.92
CA GLN A 19 36.25 18.90 -2.15
C GLN A 19 35.17 19.81 -1.59
N GLN A 20 33.99 19.77 -2.17
CA GLN A 20 32.80 20.30 -1.50
C GLN A 20 32.27 19.22 -0.56
N ALA A 21 32.57 19.40 0.70
CA ALA A 21 31.97 18.69 1.80
C ALA A 21 30.45 18.91 1.76
N THR A 22 29.70 17.82 1.63
CA THR A 22 28.27 17.80 1.89
C THR A 22 28.04 18.08 3.37
N PRO A 23 27.23 19.07 3.75
CA PRO A 23 26.88 19.23 5.16
C PRO A 23 25.93 18.10 5.57
N HIS A 24 26.38 17.30 6.53
CA HIS A 24 25.53 16.45 7.35
C HIS A 24 24.54 17.34 8.08
N LEU A 25 23.31 17.39 7.63
CA LEU A 25 22.19 17.94 8.38
C LEU A 25 21.72 16.93 9.42
N SER A 26 22.45 16.87 10.53
CA SER A 26 21.87 16.47 11.81
C SER A 26 20.99 17.64 12.28
N GLN A 27 19.79 17.72 11.80
CA GLN A 27 18.78 18.56 12.42
C GLN A 27 18.01 17.69 13.44
N SER A 28 18.54 17.64 14.65
CA SER A 28 17.76 17.59 15.86
C SER A 28 16.81 18.79 15.82
N GLY A 29 15.57 18.54 15.40
CA GLY A 29 14.53 19.54 15.30
C GLY A 29 14.14 20.01 16.69
N ASN A 30 14.78 21.08 17.14
CA ASN A 30 14.30 21.88 18.25
C ASN A 30 13.06 22.60 17.76
N LEU A 31 11.87 22.06 18.06
CA LEU A 31 10.61 22.76 17.87
C LEU A 31 10.69 24.08 18.65
N LYS A 32 10.84 25.20 17.94
CA LYS A 32 10.70 26.52 18.53
C LYS A 32 9.24 26.70 18.93
N VAL A 33 8.93 26.36 20.18
CA VAL A 33 7.65 26.70 20.79
C VAL A 33 7.56 28.24 20.83
N HIS A 34 6.49 28.76 20.28
CA HIS A 34 6.25 30.22 20.24
C HIS A 34 6.24 30.78 21.69
N PRO A 35 6.99 31.83 22.02
CA PRO A 35 7.13 32.32 23.40
C PRO A 35 5.81 32.73 24.08
N GLY A 36 4.74 32.91 23.31
CA GLY A 36 3.41 33.27 23.85
C GLY A 36 2.58 32.07 24.39
N LEU A 37 3.09 30.82 24.27
CA LEU A 37 2.38 29.62 24.77
C LEU A 37 2.93 29.09 26.10
N LEU A 38 4.04 29.65 26.59
CA LEU A 38 4.62 29.31 27.88
C LEU A 38 3.88 30.05 28.97
N GLY A 39 2.96 29.40 29.68
CA GLY A 39 2.27 29.93 30.84
C GLY A 39 0.75 30.07 30.73
N GLN A 40 0.14 29.65 29.63
CA GLN A 40 -1.31 29.57 29.56
C GLN A 40 -1.82 28.31 30.28
N PRO A 41 -2.78 28.39 31.19
CA PRO A 41 -3.38 27.22 31.80
C PRO A 41 -4.14 26.42 30.73
N VAL A 42 -3.90 25.11 30.68
CA VAL A 42 -4.57 24.18 29.74
C VAL A 42 -6.08 24.22 30.00
N PRO A 43 -6.92 24.43 28.97
CA PRO A 43 -8.37 24.39 29.12
C PRO A 43 -8.82 23.06 29.78
N PRO A 44 -9.84 23.07 30.67
CA PRO A 44 -10.25 21.89 31.46
C PRO A 44 -10.69 20.71 30.60
N GLU A 45 -11.09 20.93 29.37
CA GLU A 45 -11.48 19.88 28.39
C GLU A 45 -10.30 19.10 27.80
N LEU A 46 -9.06 19.57 27.99
CA LEU A 46 -7.83 18.90 27.54
C LEU A 46 -7.02 18.28 28.68
N GLN A 47 -7.55 18.31 29.90
CA GLN A 47 -6.90 17.63 31.03
C GLN A 47 -7.27 16.14 31.03
N PRO A 48 -6.31 15.21 31.24
CA PRO A 48 -6.62 13.80 31.41
C PRO A 48 -7.53 13.65 32.63
N GLN A 49 -8.73 13.12 32.45
CA GLN A 49 -9.60 12.77 33.58
C GLN A 49 -8.99 11.58 34.29
N ASP A 50 -8.58 11.78 35.52
CA ASP A 50 -8.04 10.76 36.41
C ASP A 50 -9.03 9.59 36.54
N ALA A 51 -8.61 8.44 36.07
CA ALA A 51 -9.29 7.17 36.29
C ALA A 51 -9.26 6.79 37.78
N ARG A 52 -10.31 7.14 38.51
CA ARG A 52 -10.64 6.56 39.79
C ARG A 52 -11.95 5.83 39.66
N THR A 53 -11.89 4.60 39.18
CA THR A 53 -12.87 3.57 39.54
C THR A 53 -12.17 2.24 39.55
N GLY A 54 -11.90 1.73 40.73
CA GLY A 54 -11.34 0.42 40.95
C GLY A 54 -12.29 -0.67 40.48
N ALA A 55 -11.87 -1.42 39.49
CA ALA A 55 -12.44 -2.73 39.17
C ALA A 55 -11.36 -3.77 39.42
N ARG A 56 -11.63 -4.61 40.40
CA ARG A 56 -10.87 -5.75 40.85
C ARG A 56 -10.83 -6.79 39.74
N VAL A 57 -9.65 -7.06 39.21
CA VAL A 57 -9.45 -8.09 38.18
C VAL A 57 -9.25 -9.41 38.90
N THR A 58 -10.22 -10.32 38.82
CA THR A 58 -10.02 -11.74 39.10
C THR A 58 -9.44 -12.37 37.83
N ALA A 59 -8.25 -12.97 37.98
CA ALA A 59 -7.66 -13.80 36.95
C ALA A 59 -8.41 -15.12 36.86
N ASP A 60 -8.92 -15.43 35.69
CA ASP A 60 -9.08 -16.82 35.24
C ASP A 60 -9.22 -16.88 33.71
N GLY A 61 -8.32 -17.60 33.09
CA GLY A 61 -8.48 -18.60 32.04
C GLY A 61 -8.78 -18.17 30.61
N ALA A 62 -7.79 -18.41 29.78
CA ALA A 62 -7.88 -19.04 28.45
C ALA A 62 -8.38 -18.21 27.22
N GLU A 63 -7.43 -18.04 26.30
CA GLU A 63 -7.54 -18.24 24.84
C GLU A 63 -8.71 -17.60 24.09
N GLY A 64 -8.34 -16.64 23.29
CA GLY A 64 -9.18 -16.05 22.26
C GLY A 64 -8.51 -14.82 21.71
N SER A 65 -7.74 -14.97 20.63
CA SER A 65 -7.22 -13.85 19.84
C SER A 65 -8.39 -13.07 19.24
N ASP A 66 -8.94 -12.15 20.03
CA ASP A 66 -10.02 -11.28 19.61
C ASP A 66 -9.43 -9.99 19.00
N ALA A 67 -9.26 -10.02 17.68
CA ALA A 67 -8.97 -8.85 16.86
C ALA A 67 -10.18 -7.91 16.71
N SER A 68 -11.09 -7.89 17.71
CA SER A 68 -12.37 -7.16 17.69
C SER A 68 -12.40 -5.97 18.65
N ARG A 69 -11.33 -5.18 18.72
CA ARG A 69 -11.26 -4.03 19.66
C ARG A 69 -11.25 -2.64 19.01
N THR A 70 -11.80 -2.50 17.83
CA THR A 70 -12.22 -1.18 17.37
C THR A 70 -13.69 -1.27 17.01
N GLY A 71 -14.55 -0.84 17.92
CA GLY A 71 -16.00 -0.91 17.81
C GLY A 71 -16.63 -0.04 16.72
N MET A 72 -15.96 0.08 15.59
CA MET A 72 -16.55 0.58 14.37
C MET A 72 -17.14 -0.63 13.65
N LYS A 73 -18.44 -0.85 13.79
CA LYS A 73 -19.18 -1.72 12.88
C LYS A 73 -19.14 -1.05 11.51
N VAL A 74 -18.10 -1.34 10.74
CA VAL A 74 -18.08 -1.00 9.32
C VAL A 74 -19.17 -1.87 8.72
N ASP A 75 -20.25 -1.29 8.24
CA ASP A 75 -21.32 -2.03 7.57
C ASP A 75 -20.74 -2.70 6.29
N GLU A 76 -21.36 -3.79 5.86
CA GLU A 76 -20.90 -4.53 4.67
C GLU A 76 -20.91 -3.64 3.41
N ALA A 77 -21.79 -2.64 3.36
CA ALA A 77 -21.82 -1.68 2.27
C ALA A 77 -20.57 -0.78 2.27
N GLY A 78 -20.13 -0.32 3.44
CA GLY A 78 -18.88 0.44 3.59
C GLY A 78 -17.64 -0.38 3.19
N LEU A 79 -17.57 -1.64 3.57
CA LEU A 79 -16.46 -2.53 3.16
C LEU A 79 -16.40 -2.71 1.63
N ARG A 80 -17.54 -2.75 0.93
CA ARG A 80 -17.59 -2.89 -0.53
C ARG A 80 -17.18 -1.62 -1.31
N THR A 81 -17.02 -0.49 -0.63
CA THR A 81 -16.45 0.71 -1.28
C THR A 81 -14.95 0.56 -1.52
N GLN A 82 -14.27 -0.29 -0.73
CA GLN A 82 -12.87 -0.61 -0.94
C GLN A 82 -12.74 -1.70 -2.01
N ARG A 83 -12.35 -1.29 -3.21
CA ARG A 83 -12.25 -2.17 -4.39
C ARG A 83 -10.82 -2.51 -4.79
N SER A 84 -9.83 -1.91 -4.16
CA SER A 84 -8.40 -2.15 -4.42
C SER A 84 -7.77 -2.92 -3.27
N ILE A 85 -7.12 -4.01 -3.59
CA ILE A 85 -6.34 -4.88 -2.70
C ILE A 85 -4.88 -4.65 -3.00
N TYR A 86 -4.09 -4.23 -2.02
CA TYR A 86 -2.68 -3.88 -2.19
C TYR A 86 -1.75 -5.00 -1.72
N PHE A 87 -0.62 -5.11 -2.39
CA PHE A 87 0.35 -6.18 -2.18
C PHE A 87 1.74 -5.65 -1.86
N ASP A 88 2.53 -6.46 -1.19
CA ASP A 88 3.94 -6.18 -0.97
C ASP A 88 4.75 -6.36 -2.26
N TYR A 89 6.00 -5.87 -2.23
CA TYR A 89 6.90 -5.99 -3.36
C TYR A 89 7.12 -7.46 -3.74
N ASP A 90 6.95 -7.76 -5.02
CA ASP A 90 7.10 -9.11 -5.62
C ASP A 90 6.26 -10.21 -4.92
N ARG A 91 5.16 -9.82 -4.25
CA ARG A 91 4.24 -10.72 -3.55
C ARG A 91 2.85 -10.72 -4.18
N SER A 92 2.16 -11.86 -4.02
CA SER A 92 0.76 -12.06 -4.42
C SER A 92 -0.12 -12.58 -3.29
N GLU A 93 0.44 -12.70 -2.08
CA GLU A 93 -0.31 -13.08 -0.88
C GLU A 93 -1.19 -11.93 -0.42
N ILE A 94 -2.46 -12.23 -0.18
CA ILE A 94 -3.44 -11.27 0.33
C ILE A 94 -3.17 -11.06 1.82
N LYS A 95 -3.09 -9.81 2.26
CA LYS A 95 -2.92 -9.46 3.67
C LYS A 95 -4.22 -9.69 4.43
N ASP A 96 -4.12 -10.07 5.70
CA ASP A 96 -5.26 -10.38 6.57
C ASP A 96 -6.24 -9.20 6.71
N GLU A 97 -5.75 -7.98 6.61
CA GLU A 97 -6.55 -6.75 6.65
C GLU A 97 -7.64 -6.70 5.56
N TYR A 98 -7.46 -7.39 4.43
CA TYR A 98 -8.45 -7.44 3.35
C TYR A 98 -9.47 -8.58 3.48
N ALA A 99 -9.35 -9.45 4.46
CA ALA A 99 -10.26 -10.58 4.63
C ALA A 99 -11.73 -10.13 4.76
N GLY A 100 -12.00 -9.10 5.56
CA GLY A 100 -13.34 -8.53 5.72
C GLY A 100 -13.90 -7.91 4.44
N VAL A 101 -13.05 -7.20 3.69
CA VAL A 101 -13.42 -6.59 2.40
C VAL A 101 -13.80 -7.67 1.39
N LEU A 102 -12.96 -8.68 1.24
CA LEU A 102 -13.19 -9.79 0.30
C LEU A 102 -14.43 -10.60 0.67
N ALA A 103 -14.64 -10.85 1.97
CA ALA A 103 -15.85 -11.52 2.46
C ALA A 103 -17.13 -10.72 2.12
N ALA A 104 -17.11 -9.39 2.26
CA ALA A 104 -18.23 -8.53 1.91
C ALA A 104 -18.54 -8.55 0.40
N HIS A 105 -17.50 -8.51 -0.45
CA HIS A 105 -17.66 -8.65 -1.90
C HIS A 105 -18.20 -10.03 -2.28
N ALA A 106 -17.64 -11.10 -1.72
CA ALA A 106 -18.08 -12.48 -1.98
C ALA A 106 -19.55 -12.69 -1.60
N LYS A 107 -19.96 -12.21 -0.43
CA LYS A 107 -21.35 -12.26 0.03
C LYS A 107 -22.30 -11.50 -0.90
N HIS A 108 -21.88 -10.33 -1.39
CA HIS A 108 -22.65 -9.56 -2.34
C HIS A 108 -22.82 -10.28 -3.69
N LEU A 109 -21.74 -10.87 -4.21
CA LEU A 109 -21.79 -11.66 -5.45
C LEU A 109 -22.69 -12.89 -5.29
N LYS A 110 -22.57 -13.60 -4.16
CA LYS A 110 -23.40 -14.76 -3.82
C LYS A 110 -24.89 -14.40 -3.79
N ALA A 111 -25.23 -13.25 -3.22
CA ALA A 111 -26.63 -12.77 -3.16
C ALA A 111 -27.16 -12.30 -4.53
N ASN A 112 -26.29 -12.02 -5.49
CA ASN A 112 -26.66 -11.46 -6.80
C ASN A 112 -26.00 -12.27 -7.95
N PRO A 113 -26.54 -13.44 -8.33
CA PRO A 113 -25.92 -14.32 -9.33
C PRO A 113 -25.79 -13.71 -10.74
N ALA A 114 -26.52 -12.63 -11.02
CA ALA A 114 -26.41 -11.90 -12.29
C ALA A 114 -25.22 -10.95 -12.37
N LEU A 115 -24.69 -10.52 -11.22
CA LEU A 115 -23.53 -9.63 -11.17
C LEU A 115 -22.28 -10.34 -11.70
N ARG A 116 -21.43 -9.57 -12.33
CA ARG A 116 -20.11 -9.98 -12.81
C ARG A 116 -19.08 -8.99 -12.34
N VAL A 117 -17.92 -9.50 -11.96
CA VAL A 117 -16.74 -8.69 -11.60
C VAL A 117 -15.57 -9.08 -12.47
N LYS A 118 -14.76 -8.09 -12.79
CA LYS A 118 -13.47 -8.26 -13.40
C LYS A 118 -12.42 -7.90 -12.34
N VAL A 119 -11.51 -8.80 -12.05
CA VAL A 119 -10.35 -8.56 -11.19
C VAL A 119 -9.16 -8.18 -12.06
N GLU A 120 -8.68 -6.96 -11.91
CA GLU A 120 -7.59 -6.38 -12.68
C GLU A 120 -6.30 -6.40 -11.86
N GLY A 121 -5.35 -7.27 -12.20
CA GLY A 121 -4.08 -7.38 -11.50
C GLY A 121 -3.01 -6.47 -12.08
N ASN A 122 -2.37 -5.70 -11.21
CA ASN A 122 -1.35 -4.72 -11.55
C ASN A 122 -0.05 -4.97 -10.77
N ALA A 123 1.07 -4.50 -11.32
CA ALA A 123 2.38 -4.50 -10.71
C ALA A 123 2.99 -3.11 -10.80
N ASP A 124 4.03 -2.85 -10.01
CA ASP A 124 4.86 -1.66 -10.19
C ASP A 124 5.79 -1.85 -11.41
N GLU A 125 6.50 -0.80 -11.81
CA GLU A 125 7.36 -0.79 -13.00
C GLU A 125 8.69 -1.54 -12.84
N ARG A 126 9.04 -1.96 -11.63
CA ARG A 126 10.30 -2.66 -11.35
C ARG A 126 10.26 -4.08 -11.88
N GLY A 127 11.29 -4.46 -12.64
CA GLY A 127 11.39 -5.78 -13.26
C GLY A 127 11.05 -5.78 -14.75
N GLY A 128 10.91 -6.95 -15.31
CA GLY A 128 10.59 -7.10 -16.73
C GLY A 128 9.08 -7.21 -16.96
N ALA A 129 8.59 -6.65 -18.07
CA ALA A 129 7.16 -6.59 -18.42
C ALA A 129 6.46 -7.96 -18.33
N GLU A 130 7.12 -9.03 -18.80
CA GLU A 130 6.57 -10.38 -18.75
C GLU A 130 6.48 -10.94 -17.31
N HIS A 131 7.48 -10.62 -16.46
CA HIS A 131 7.42 -10.94 -15.03
C HIS A 131 6.25 -10.19 -14.36
N ASN A 132 6.13 -8.90 -14.60
CA ASN A 132 5.09 -8.06 -14.03
C ASN A 132 3.69 -8.48 -14.48
N ARG A 133 3.56 -8.93 -15.73
CA ARG A 133 2.31 -9.50 -16.22
C ARG A 133 1.94 -10.79 -15.50
N ARG A 134 2.92 -11.71 -15.28
CA ARG A 134 2.68 -12.92 -14.49
C ARG A 134 2.36 -12.62 -13.02
N LEU A 135 3.04 -11.65 -12.42
CA LEU A 135 2.79 -11.22 -11.05
C LEU A 135 1.39 -10.62 -10.90
N GLY A 136 1.00 -9.73 -11.83
CA GLY A 136 -0.36 -9.18 -11.87
C GLY A 136 -1.42 -10.30 -12.01
N GLN A 137 -1.14 -11.31 -12.84
CA GLN A 137 -2.03 -12.47 -12.97
C GLN A 137 -2.19 -13.21 -11.64
N LYS A 138 -1.09 -13.53 -10.94
CA LYS A 138 -1.13 -14.21 -9.63
C LYS A 138 -1.90 -13.42 -8.59
N ARG A 139 -1.75 -12.10 -8.54
CA ARG A 139 -2.50 -11.21 -7.64
C ARG A 139 -4.00 -11.26 -7.91
N ALA A 140 -4.37 -11.17 -9.16
CA ALA A 140 -5.78 -11.24 -9.54
C ALA A 140 -6.39 -12.63 -9.31
N ASP A 141 -5.62 -13.70 -9.54
CA ASP A 141 -6.05 -15.07 -9.24
C ASP A 141 -6.25 -15.29 -7.74
N ALA A 142 -5.36 -14.78 -6.89
CA ALA A 142 -5.51 -14.86 -5.43
C ALA A 142 -6.80 -14.17 -4.95
N VAL A 143 -7.13 -13.00 -5.50
CA VAL A 143 -8.40 -12.31 -5.19
C VAL A 143 -9.59 -13.13 -5.68
N ARG A 144 -9.55 -13.69 -6.90
CA ARG A 144 -10.61 -14.57 -7.41
C ARG A 144 -10.83 -15.76 -6.49
N GLU A 145 -9.76 -16.46 -6.12
CA GLU A 145 -9.83 -17.63 -5.23
C GLU A 145 -10.47 -17.27 -3.89
N SER A 146 -10.13 -16.12 -3.31
CA SER A 146 -10.74 -15.62 -2.08
C SER A 146 -12.22 -15.33 -2.25
N LEU A 147 -12.65 -14.70 -3.34
CA LEU A 147 -14.06 -14.42 -3.63
C LEU A 147 -14.87 -15.70 -3.81
N VAL A 148 -14.33 -16.69 -4.54
CA VAL A 148 -14.98 -17.99 -4.77
C VAL A 148 -15.07 -18.78 -3.45
N ALA A 149 -14.01 -18.81 -2.65
CA ALA A 149 -14.02 -19.44 -1.32
C ALA A 149 -15.07 -18.80 -0.40
N GLY A 150 -15.32 -17.48 -0.53
CA GLY A 150 -16.37 -16.74 0.17
C GLY A 150 -17.78 -16.96 -0.36
N GLY A 151 -17.94 -17.74 -1.45
CA GLY A 151 -19.22 -18.18 -1.99
C GLY A 151 -19.67 -17.48 -3.28
N ALA A 152 -18.83 -16.69 -3.93
CA ALA A 152 -19.09 -16.22 -5.29
C ALA A 152 -18.98 -17.40 -6.28
N GLU A 153 -19.78 -17.40 -7.34
CA GLU A 153 -19.66 -18.39 -8.40
C GLU A 153 -18.46 -18.05 -9.30
N GLU A 154 -17.69 -19.07 -9.70
CA GLU A 154 -16.52 -18.86 -10.55
C GLU A 154 -16.84 -18.09 -11.85
N LYS A 155 -18.00 -18.37 -12.46
CA LYS A 155 -18.45 -17.65 -13.66
C LYS A 155 -18.74 -16.16 -13.46
N GLN A 156 -18.84 -15.69 -12.20
CA GLN A 156 -19.03 -14.29 -11.88
C GLN A 156 -17.70 -13.50 -11.87
N VAL A 157 -16.56 -14.19 -11.77
CA VAL A 157 -15.27 -13.54 -11.53
C VAL A 157 -14.33 -13.79 -12.71
N ARG A 158 -14.09 -12.75 -13.50
CA ARG A 158 -13.12 -12.77 -14.59
C ARG A 158 -11.81 -12.11 -14.14
N VAL A 159 -10.68 -12.68 -14.56
CA VAL A 159 -9.35 -12.18 -14.21
C VAL A 159 -8.67 -11.61 -15.44
N VAL A 160 -7.99 -10.46 -15.27
CA VAL A 160 -7.16 -9.83 -16.30
C VAL A 160 -5.91 -9.24 -15.64
N SER A 161 -4.76 -9.50 -16.21
CA SER A 161 -3.51 -8.86 -15.78
C SER A 161 -3.10 -7.75 -16.75
N TYR A 162 -2.81 -6.60 -16.21
CA TYR A 162 -2.20 -5.48 -16.92
C TYR A 162 -0.70 -5.34 -16.62
N GLY A 163 -0.18 -6.11 -15.64
CA GLY A 163 1.21 -5.96 -15.23
C GLY A 163 1.50 -4.51 -14.84
N GLU A 164 2.54 -3.93 -15.43
CA GLU A 164 2.95 -2.53 -15.22
C GLU A 164 2.27 -1.53 -16.16
N SER A 165 1.45 -2.00 -17.12
CA SER A 165 0.95 -1.14 -18.21
C SER A 165 -0.14 -0.15 -17.79
N ARG A 166 -0.75 -0.31 -16.61
CA ARG A 166 -1.79 0.58 -16.07
C ARG A 166 -1.44 1.13 -14.69
N PRO A 167 -0.42 1.98 -14.60
CA PRO A 167 -0.05 2.58 -13.33
C PRO A 167 -1.15 3.53 -12.83
N LYS A 168 -1.44 3.48 -11.54
CA LYS A 168 -2.31 4.43 -10.83
C LYS A 168 -1.57 5.73 -10.57
N LEU A 169 -0.29 5.63 -10.16
CA LEU A 169 0.63 6.74 -10.03
C LEU A 169 1.85 6.50 -10.94
N ARG A 170 2.38 7.57 -11.53
CA ARG A 170 3.49 7.53 -12.51
C ARG A 170 4.82 8.00 -11.93
N GLY A 171 4.93 8.14 -10.62
CA GLY A 171 6.20 8.43 -9.93
C GLY A 171 7.11 7.21 -9.91
N HIS A 172 8.42 7.45 -9.74
CA HIS A 172 9.47 6.44 -9.62
C HIS A 172 9.96 6.35 -8.18
N ASP A 173 9.02 6.30 -7.23
CA ASP A 173 9.24 6.27 -5.80
C ASP A 173 8.39 5.17 -5.14
N GLU A 174 8.70 4.85 -3.87
CA GLU A 174 8.00 3.77 -3.18
C GLU A 174 6.51 4.07 -2.96
N GLU A 175 6.13 5.33 -2.83
CA GLU A 175 4.72 5.72 -2.70
C GLU A 175 3.95 5.35 -3.98
N SER A 176 4.48 5.74 -5.14
CA SER A 176 3.88 5.41 -6.44
C SER A 176 3.89 3.91 -6.71
N TRP A 177 4.97 3.21 -6.38
CA TRP A 177 5.06 1.77 -6.55
C TRP A 177 4.08 1.02 -5.65
N ALA A 178 3.91 1.46 -4.40
CA ALA A 178 2.94 0.86 -3.47
C ALA A 178 1.50 0.96 -4.02
N GLU A 179 1.12 2.12 -4.57
CA GLU A 179 -0.18 2.32 -5.19
C GLU A 179 -0.39 1.51 -6.49
N ASN A 180 0.71 1.16 -7.17
CA ASN A 180 0.65 0.36 -8.39
C ASN A 180 0.59 -1.15 -8.09
N ARG A 181 1.09 -1.62 -6.94
CA ARG A 181 1.01 -3.02 -6.53
C ARG A 181 -0.37 -3.40 -6.02
N ARG A 182 -1.34 -3.54 -6.91
CA ARG A 182 -2.73 -3.77 -6.52
C ARG A 182 -3.48 -4.74 -7.43
N ALA A 183 -4.58 -5.24 -6.93
CA ALA A 183 -5.63 -5.86 -7.73
C ALA A 183 -6.95 -5.11 -7.49
N ASP A 184 -7.61 -4.71 -8.56
CA ASP A 184 -8.84 -3.93 -8.51
C ASP A 184 -10.06 -4.83 -8.82
N ILE A 185 -11.11 -4.73 -7.99
CA ILE A 185 -12.40 -5.42 -8.19
C ILE A 185 -13.33 -4.46 -8.93
N VAL A 186 -13.56 -4.71 -10.21
CA VAL A 186 -14.39 -3.87 -11.08
C VAL A 186 -15.70 -4.58 -11.38
N TYR A 187 -16.83 -4.05 -10.92
CA TYR A 187 -18.15 -4.57 -11.26
C TYR A 187 -18.48 -4.22 -12.71
N GLU A 188 -18.88 -5.21 -13.51
CA GLU A 188 -19.18 -5.01 -14.94
C GLU A 188 -20.60 -4.44 -15.17
N LYS A 189 -21.51 -4.64 -14.19
CA LYS A 189 -22.84 -4.03 -14.15
C LYS A 189 -23.21 -3.78 -12.70
N GLU A 190 -23.14 -2.54 -12.29
CA GLU A 190 -23.89 -1.98 -11.17
C GLU A 190 -24.87 -0.99 -11.81
N GLU A 191 -26.14 -1.36 -11.87
CA GLU A 191 -27.24 -0.43 -12.12
C GLU A 191 -27.68 0.17 -10.79
#